data_0092ec9c9a46c3368f828bdf69e6a674
#
_entry.id   0092ec9c9a46c3368f828bdf69e6a674
#
_cell.length_a   1.000
_cell.length_b   1.000
_cell.length_c   1.000
_cell.angle_alpha   90.00
_cell.angle_beta   90.00
_cell.angle_gamma   90.00
#
_symmetry.space_group_name_H-M   'P 1'
#
loop_
_entity.id
_entity.type
_entity.pdbx_description
1 polymer ?
#
loop_
_entity_poly.entity_id
_entity_poly.type
_entity_poly.pdbx_seq_one_letter_code
_entity_poly.pdbx_strand_id
1 'polypeptide(L)'
;MAEWPANRKYISGDVKRVDAAPKVSGRARYSSDIQANGWLYGMILRSKWPAAKILSVNLDKALKVPGIKAAVVARDGQFTGRYYGEEIAAVAGTTRQSCLDALRAIEVNAQPSRDFVVHEDDALKENSPQVWEGVPNAADPHVHNRGGDVDAAFSECAAVIEGFYTSPVQIHNPMETHGNTVSWTDEGLTAWASTQGIGSVQDGFAGALGLDRSQVRVLTDYMGGGFGSKFGPGVEGILAARLSKQAKAPVRLMLTRFDEALAVGNRPSSFQKIKMGALADGKLHAFQLENYGTAGIGAGADRGGGGGGVNIPAPYLYKVPNIHSSQRGVAVNAGSARAFRAPGNPPASYGMECAMDDLALKLGMDPLEFRLLNDPIEIRRNEYKVGAAKIGWKEKYKKPGSSPGVIKTGIGCAGANWPGGRGSRDTQGEAQINPDGSIEIRIGVQDIGTGTKTVIAVVAAEMLGLNPEQITVKVGDTNFPPGPGSGGSTTCASVSPVVYDICSNALQQLQSKSGIADARGANWFVACKSLGITPLKVTGQWQEGLASGPAYGVQFAEVEVDTETGLVTVKKIVAVHDCGLIIDRLTLESQINGGCIIGMGYALYEERVMDRVSGVVLNPNFETYKLSG
;
A
#
# COMPACT_ATOMS: atom_id res chain seq x y z
N MET A 1 31.29 -0.29 11.98
CA MET A 1 29.84 -0.24 11.68
C MET A 1 29.09 -0.53 12.97
N ALA A 2 27.91 0.08 13.15
CA ALA A 2 27.06 -0.20 14.29
C ALA A 2 26.53 -1.65 14.19
N GLU A 3 26.40 -2.32 15.34
CA GLU A 3 25.94 -3.71 15.43
C GLU A 3 24.87 -3.84 16.52
N TRP A 4 23.88 -4.69 16.25
CA TRP A 4 22.89 -5.01 17.25
C TRP A 4 23.49 -5.81 18.42
N PRO A 5 22.98 -5.64 19.67
CA PRO A 5 23.44 -6.45 20.79
C PRO A 5 23.36 -7.95 20.47
N ALA A 6 24.40 -8.70 20.85
CA ALA A 6 24.45 -10.15 20.63
C ALA A 6 23.38 -10.87 21.47
N ASN A 7 23.26 -10.48 22.77
CA ASN A 7 22.24 -10.96 23.66
C ASN A 7 21.04 -9.99 23.64
N ARG A 8 19.90 -10.47 23.17
CA ARG A 8 18.68 -9.68 22.97
C ARG A 8 17.55 -10.21 23.84
N LYS A 9 16.85 -9.31 24.51
CA LYS A 9 15.70 -9.63 25.35
C LYS A 9 14.38 -9.33 24.65
N TYR A 10 14.29 -8.20 23.96
CA TYR A 10 13.07 -7.69 23.34
C TYR A 10 13.09 -7.81 21.82
N ILE A 11 14.22 -7.51 21.18
CA ILE A 11 14.39 -7.71 19.74
C ILE A 11 14.27 -9.22 19.44
N SER A 12 13.38 -9.58 18.54
CA SER A 12 12.97 -10.95 18.20
C SER A 12 12.21 -11.70 19.32
N GLY A 13 11.87 -11.02 20.40
CA GLY A 13 11.10 -11.58 21.51
C GLY A 13 9.59 -11.45 21.34
N ASP A 14 8.86 -12.00 22.31
CA ASP A 14 7.41 -11.88 22.37
C ASP A 14 7.02 -10.59 23.14
N VAL A 15 6.82 -9.51 22.39
CA VAL A 15 6.43 -8.20 22.93
C VAL A 15 5.00 -7.87 22.55
N LYS A 16 4.22 -7.37 23.49
CA LYS A 16 2.87 -6.86 23.22
C LYS A 16 2.96 -5.51 22.50
N ARG A 17 2.01 -5.24 21.63
CA ARG A 17 1.91 -3.92 20.99
C ARG A 17 1.69 -2.83 22.03
N VAL A 18 2.54 -1.79 22.03
CA VAL A 18 2.41 -0.64 22.96
C VAL A 18 1.16 0.20 22.66
N ASP A 19 0.62 0.12 21.46
CA ASP A 19 -0.57 0.84 21.01
C ASP A 19 -1.87 0.02 21.09
N ALA A 20 -1.83 -1.20 21.64
CA ALA A 20 -2.99 -2.09 21.70
C ALA A 20 -4.09 -1.55 22.63
N ALA A 21 -3.74 -1.16 23.86
CA ALA A 21 -4.71 -0.72 24.85
C ALA A 21 -5.56 0.49 24.41
N PRO A 22 -5.01 1.59 23.85
CA PRO A 22 -5.82 2.67 23.32
C PRO A 22 -6.70 2.25 22.14
N LYS A 23 -6.25 1.32 21.29
CA LYS A 23 -7.03 0.83 20.14
C LYS A 23 -8.25 0.02 20.59
N VAL A 24 -8.06 -1.00 21.42
CA VAL A 24 -9.17 -1.88 21.85
C VAL A 24 -10.14 -1.20 22.81
N SER A 25 -9.73 -0.13 23.48
CA SER A 25 -10.60 0.64 24.40
C SER A 25 -11.30 1.84 23.71
N GLY A 26 -11.10 2.06 22.41
CA GLY A 26 -11.68 3.20 21.69
C GLY A 26 -11.05 4.55 22.06
N ARG A 27 -9.91 4.59 22.75
CA ARG A 27 -9.18 5.83 23.08
C ARG A 27 -8.26 6.30 21.96
N ALA A 28 -7.89 5.41 21.04
CA ALA A 28 -7.16 5.79 19.83
C ALA A 28 -8.02 6.74 18.99
N ARG A 29 -7.45 7.88 18.56
CA ARG A 29 -8.15 8.88 17.76
C ARG A 29 -7.62 8.86 16.34
N TYR A 30 -8.48 8.44 15.42
CA TYR A 30 -8.23 8.44 13.99
C TYR A 30 -8.64 9.79 13.37
N SER A 31 -8.35 10.02 12.10
CA SER A 31 -8.73 11.27 11.41
C SER A 31 -10.23 11.58 11.51
N SER A 32 -11.06 10.54 11.44
CA SER A 32 -12.53 10.65 11.58
C SER A 32 -13.01 10.97 13.00
N ASP A 33 -12.18 10.75 14.02
CA ASP A 33 -12.57 10.93 15.43
C ASP A 33 -12.20 12.31 15.98
N ILE A 34 -11.49 13.10 15.19
CA ILE A 34 -11.08 14.45 15.61
C ILE A 34 -12.31 15.36 15.68
N GLN A 35 -12.52 15.91 16.86
CA GLN A 35 -13.61 16.84 17.17
C GLN A 35 -13.02 18.22 17.52
N ALA A 36 -12.58 18.95 16.51
CA ALA A 36 -12.21 20.35 16.68
C ALA A 36 -13.47 21.20 16.96
N ASN A 37 -13.35 22.23 17.78
CA ASN A 37 -14.50 23.06 18.16
C ASN A 37 -15.17 23.67 16.92
N GLY A 38 -16.49 23.51 16.81
CA GLY A 38 -17.28 24.05 15.68
C GLY A 38 -17.07 23.34 14.35
N TRP A 39 -16.54 22.10 14.35
CA TRP A 39 -16.28 21.37 13.11
C TRP A 39 -17.55 21.08 12.28
N LEU A 40 -17.37 21.02 10.97
CA LEU A 40 -18.42 20.78 9.97
C LEU A 40 -18.20 19.44 9.27
N TYR A 41 -19.28 18.83 8.82
CA TYR A 41 -19.25 17.71 7.89
C TYR A 41 -18.92 18.21 6.48
N GLY A 42 -17.92 17.62 5.82
CA GLY A 42 -17.65 17.81 4.39
C GLY A 42 -18.16 16.63 3.56
N MET A 43 -18.78 16.88 2.41
CA MET A 43 -19.23 15.87 1.47
C MET A 43 -19.00 16.30 0.02
N ILE A 44 -18.76 15.32 -0.88
CA ILE A 44 -18.43 15.55 -2.30
C ILE A 44 -19.62 15.17 -3.18
N LEU A 45 -19.97 16.03 -4.14
CA LEU A 45 -20.81 15.69 -5.28
C LEU A 45 -19.94 15.05 -6.36
N ARG A 46 -20.33 13.85 -6.78
CA ARG A 46 -19.61 13.08 -7.81
C ARG A 46 -20.36 13.02 -9.12
N SER A 47 -19.62 12.86 -10.22
CA SER A 47 -20.18 12.65 -11.54
C SER A 47 -21.00 11.35 -11.58
N LYS A 48 -22.20 11.44 -12.11
CA LYS A 48 -23.05 10.28 -12.41
C LYS A 48 -22.88 9.77 -13.85
N TRP A 49 -21.95 10.34 -14.59
CA TRP A 49 -21.66 10.00 -15.98
C TRP A 49 -20.25 9.43 -16.11
N PRO A 50 -20.06 8.40 -16.93
CA PRO A 50 -18.72 7.88 -17.24
C PRO A 50 -17.91 8.83 -18.12
N ALA A 51 -18.59 9.67 -18.93
CA ALA A 51 -17.99 10.76 -19.68
C ALA A 51 -19.02 11.89 -19.84
N ALA A 52 -18.62 13.13 -19.56
CA ALA A 52 -19.47 14.30 -19.74
C ALA A 52 -18.65 15.58 -19.86
N LYS A 53 -19.11 16.52 -20.68
CA LYS A 53 -18.61 17.90 -20.64
C LYS A 53 -19.40 18.67 -19.60
N ILE A 54 -18.78 19.07 -18.51
CA ILE A 54 -19.37 19.91 -17.47
C ILE A 54 -19.24 21.37 -17.90
N LEU A 55 -20.36 22.01 -18.19
CA LEU A 55 -20.41 23.38 -18.70
C LEU A 55 -20.45 24.41 -17.58
N SER A 56 -21.20 24.11 -16.52
CA SER A 56 -21.26 24.96 -15.32
C SER A 56 -21.76 24.19 -14.11
N VAL A 57 -21.37 24.65 -12.92
CA VAL A 57 -21.84 24.16 -11.62
C VAL A 57 -22.32 25.36 -10.82
N ASN A 58 -23.62 25.41 -10.49
CA ASN A 58 -24.21 26.46 -9.68
C ASN A 58 -24.45 25.98 -8.25
N LEU A 59 -23.85 26.67 -7.27
CA LEU A 59 -23.89 26.35 -5.86
C LEU A 59 -24.92 27.16 -5.07
N ASP A 60 -25.63 28.15 -5.68
CA ASP A 60 -26.47 29.11 -5.00
C ASP A 60 -27.61 28.49 -4.18
N LYS A 61 -28.26 27.46 -4.72
CA LYS A 61 -29.32 26.72 -4.03
C LYS A 61 -28.74 25.87 -2.88
N ALA A 62 -27.57 25.28 -3.08
CA ALA A 62 -26.91 24.51 -2.03
C ALA A 62 -26.52 25.38 -0.83
N LEU A 63 -26.00 26.58 -1.09
CA LEU A 63 -25.65 27.54 -0.04
C LEU A 63 -26.84 28.04 0.78
N LYS A 64 -28.09 27.96 0.25
CA LYS A 64 -29.30 28.32 0.95
C LYS A 64 -29.89 27.21 1.82
N VAL A 65 -29.35 25.98 1.71
CA VAL A 65 -29.85 24.87 2.55
C VAL A 65 -29.49 25.14 4.03
N PRO A 66 -30.45 25.03 4.94
CA PRO A 66 -30.18 25.27 6.36
C PRO A 66 -29.05 24.41 6.91
N GLY A 67 -28.13 25.06 7.61
CA GLY A 67 -26.94 24.37 8.18
C GLY A 67 -25.72 24.34 7.28
N ILE A 68 -25.78 24.66 5.99
CA ILE A 68 -24.63 24.77 5.11
C ILE A 68 -23.84 26.06 5.40
N LYS A 69 -22.54 25.94 5.43
CA LYS A 69 -21.59 27.03 5.74
C LYS A 69 -20.63 27.33 4.59
N ALA A 70 -20.37 26.33 3.72
CA ALA A 70 -19.50 26.51 2.56
C ALA A 70 -19.90 25.54 1.44
N ALA A 71 -19.60 25.95 0.21
CA ALA A 71 -19.70 25.10 -0.98
C ALA A 71 -18.63 25.54 -2.00
N VAL A 72 -17.93 24.59 -2.61
CA VAL A 72 -16.86 24.84 -3.59
C VAL A 72 -17.01 23.91 -4.79
N VAL A 73 -16.64 24.38 -5.97
CA VAL A 73 -16.48 23.53 -7.16
C VAL A 73 -15.15 22.79 -7.09
N ALA A 74 -15.10 21.57 -7.61
CA ALA A 74 -13.84 20.82 -7.63
C ALA A 74 -12.81 21.44 -8.60
N ARG A 75 -13.28 21.93 -9.74
CA ARG A 75 -12.50 22.62 -10.77
C ARG A 75 -13.22 23.85 -11.25
N ASP A 76 -12.47 24.94 -11.47
CA ASP A 76 -13.04 26.17 -12.00
C ASP A 76 -13.31 26.07 -13.51
N GLY A 77 -14.35 26.75 -14.00
CA GLY A 77 -14.72 26.79 -15.40
C GLY A 77 -15.33 25.51 -15.94
N GLN A 78 -15.22 25.33 -17.27
CA GLN A 78 -15.68 24.12 -17.94
C GLN A 78 -14.61 23.04 -17.88
N PHE A 79 -15.02 21.77 -17.74
CA PHE A 79 -14.10 20.63 -17.77
C PHE A 79 -14.78 19.36 -18.29
N THR A 80 -13.97 18.40 -18.72
CA THR A 80 -14.45 17.08 -19.11
C THR A 80 -14.33 16.14 -17.91
N GLY A 81 -15.47 15.65 -17.41
CA GLY A 81 -15.52 14.51 -16.51
C GLY A 81 -15.30 13.23 -17.30
N ARG A 82 -14.39 12.36 -16.82
CA ARG A 82 -13.88 11.20 -17.56
C ARG A 82 -14.24 9.85 -16.97
N TYR A 83 -14.82 9.83 -15.76
CA TYR A 83 -15.28 8.58 -15.18
C TYR A 83 -16.46 8.80 -14.23
N TYR A 84 -17.23 7.73 -14.04
CA TYR A 84 -18.31 7.70 -13.06
C TYR A 84 -17.72 7.80 -11.64
N GLY A 85 -18.09 8.82 -10.89
CA GLY A 85 -17.58 9.09 -9.56
C GLY A 85 -16.49 10.18 -9.48
N GLU A 86 -16.14 10.84 -10.58
CA GLU A 86 -15.22 11.99 -10.56
C GLU A 86 -15.83 13.18 -9.78
N GLU A 87 -14.97 13.94 -9.08
CA GLU A 87 -15.40 15.02 -8.21
C GLU A 87 -15.93 16.22 -9.01
N ILE A 88 -17.11 16.73 -8.67
CA ILE A 88 -17.73 17.92 -9.29
C ILE A 88 -17.71 19.12 -8.33
N ALA A 89 -18.15 18.93 -7.10
CA ALA A 89 -18.26 19.97 -6.09
C ALA A 89 -18.19 19.37 -4.69
N ALA A 90 -18.03 20.20 -3.67
CA ALA A 90 -18.12 19.78 -2.28
C ALA A 90 -18.84 20.83 -1.43
N VAL A 91 -19.46 20.38 -0.35
CA VAL A 91 -20.18 21.22 0.61
C VAL A 91 -19.71 20.94 2.04
N ALA A 92 -19.83 21.95 2.91
CA ALA A 92 -19.62 21.80 4.35
C ALA A 92 -20.83 22.30 5.12
N GLY A 93 -21.31 21.48 6.06
CA GLY A 93 -22.50 21.78 6.86
C GLY A 93 -22.44 21.23 8.27
N THR A 94 -23.35 21.70 9.11
CA THR A 94 -23.43 21.34 10.54
C THR A 94 -23.88 19.90 10.78
N THR A 95 -24.57 19.30 9.81
CA THR A 95 -25.02 17.91 9.87
C THR A 95 -24.76 17.20 8.55
N ARG A 96 -24.64 15.87 8.61
CA ARG A 96 -24.54 15.04 7.42
C ARG A 96 -25.77 15.18 6.52
N GLN A 97 -26.97 15.30 7.12
CA GLN A 97 -28.22 15.43 6.38
C GLN A 97 -28.26 16.75 5.60
N SER A 98 -27.90 17.90 6.22
CA SER A 98 -27.83 19.17 5.50
C SER A 98 -26.84 19.11 4.31
N CYS A 99 -25.72 18.41 4.46
CA CYS A 99 -24.80 18.21 3.33
C CYS A 99 -25.46 17.39 2.20
N LEU A 100 -26.15 16.30 2.52
CA LEU A 100 -26.85 15.48 1.51
C LEU A 100 -27.93 16.30 0.76
N ASP A 101 -28.67 17.11 1.47
CA ASP A 101 -29.72 17.98 0.87
C ASP A 101 -29.07 19.07 0.00
N ALA A 102 -27.96 19.63 0.44
CA ALA A 102 -27.21 20.59 -0.34
C ALA A 102 -26.61 19.97 -1.62
N LEU A 103 -26.03 18.76 -1.55
CA LEU A 103 -25.54 18.06 -2.74
C LEU A 103 -26.63 17.84 -3.79
N ARG A 104 -27.88 17.53 -3.36
CA ARG A 104 -29.04 17.41 -4.26
C ARG A 104 -29.47 18.75 -4.86
N ALA A 105 -29.24 19.85 -4.16
CA ALA A 105 -29.56 21.20 -4.62
C ALA A 105 -28.52 21.82 -5.56
N ILE A 106 -27.33 21.24 -5.71
CA ILE A 106 -26.34 21.69 -6.68
C ILE A 106 -26.85 21.45 -8.10
N GLU A 107 -26.84 22.51 -8.90
CA GLU A 107 -27.24 22.44 -10.30
C GLU A 107 -26.02 22.25 -11.19
N VAL A 108 -25.93 21.11 -11.86
CA VAL A 108 -24.84 20.78 -12.79
C VAL A 108 -25.39 20.83 -14.21
N ASN A 109 -24.94 21.79 -15.00
CA ASN A 109 -25.19 21.83 -16.45
C ASN A 109 -24.11 21.00 -17.14
N ALA A 110 -24.50 19.86 -17.69
CA ALA A 110 -23.60 18.90 -18.30
C ALA A 110 -24.14 18.41 -19.64
N GLN A 111 -23.21 18.06 -20.52
CA GLN A 111 -23.46 17.33 -21.77
C GLN A 111 -22.88 15.92 -21.63
N PRO A 112 -23.69 14.91 -21.25
CA PRO A 112 -23.22 13.53 -21.19
C PRO A 112 -22.80 13.02 -22.57
N SER A 113 -21.72 12.27 -22.65
CA SER A 113 -21.31 11.55 -23.82
C SER A 113 -21.74 10.08 -23.72
N ARG A 114 -22.09 9.51 -24.87
CA ARG A 114 -22.22 8.06 -25.03
C ARG A 114 -20.92 7.39 -25.48
N ASP A 115 -19.94 8.22 -25.88
CA ASP A 115 -18.63 7.79 -26.32
C ASP A 115 -17.72 7.68 -25.11
N PHE A 116 -17.66 6.49 -24.52
CA PHE A 116 -16.78 6.12 -23.41
C PHE A 116 -16.39 4.65 -23.50
N VAL A 117 -15.34 4.27 -22.79
CA VAL A 117 -14.85 2.89 -22.75
C VAL A 117 -14.35 2.57 -21.34
N VAL A 118 -14.77 1.42 -20.79
CA VAL A 118 -14.47 1.01 -19.42
C VAL A 118 -13.73 -0.33 -19.31
N HIS A 119 -13.49 -0.99 -20.44
CA HIS A 119 -12.74 -2.25 -20.52
C HIS A 119 -11.58 -2.13 -21.52
N GLU A 120 -10.48 -2.77 -21.20
CA GLU A 120 -9.24 -2.73 -21.96
C GLU A 120 -9.42 -3.26 -23.39
N ASP A 121 -10.11 -4.38 -23.55
CA ASP A 121 -10.36 -5.01 -24.85
C ASP A 121 -11.15 -4.11 -25.79
N ASP A 122 -12.11 -3.33 -25.24
CA ASP A 122 -12.86 -2.36 -26.01
C ASP A 122 -12.01 -1.13 -26.33
N ALA A 123 -11.16 -0.71 -25.38
CA ALA A 123 -10.27 0.45 -25.55
C ALA A 123 -9.14 0.21 -26.57
N LEU A 124 -8.78 -1.04 -26.82
CA LEU A 124 -7.78 -1.44 -27.81
C LEU A 124 -8.31 -1.53 -29.24
N LYS A 125 -9.64 -1.46 -29.46
CA LYS A 125 -10.23 -1.47 -30.82
C LYS A 125 -9.88 -0.19 -31.57
N GLU A 126 -9.69 -0.30 -32.89
CA GLU A 126 -9.26 0.80 -33.77
C GLU A 126 -10.15 2.05 -33.66
N ASN A 127 -11.47 1.87 -33.55
CA ASN A 127 -12.45 2.96 -33.48
C ASN A 127 -12.99 3.18 -32.06
N SER A 128 -12.22 2.82 -31.04
CA SER A 128 -12.63 3.01 -29.64
C SER A 128 -12.75 4.49 -29.29
N PRO A 129 -13.75 4.91 -28.49
CA PRO A 129 -13.80 6.25 -27.92
C PRO A 129 -12.51 6.58 -27.16
N GLN A 130 -11.96 7.78 -27.40
CA GLN A 130 -10.75 8.23 -26.71
C GLN A 130 -11.09 8.78 -25.33
N VAL A 131 -10.41 8.29 -24.30
CA VAL A 131 -10.51 8.81 -22.92
C VAL A 131 -9.97 10.24 -22.84
N TRP A 132 -8.90 10.51 -23.60
CA TRP A 132 -8.28 11.83 -23.74
C TRP A 132 -8.31 12.23 -25.21
N GLU A 133 -8.96 13.33 -25.49
CA GLU A 133 -9.08 13.84 -26.87
C GLU A 133 -7.71 13.98 -27.54
N GLY A 134 -7.58 13.40 -28.74
CA GLY A 134 -6.34 13.40 -29.52
C GLY A 134 -5.24 12.45 -29.00
N VAL A 135 -5.52 11.63 -27.98
CA VAL A 135 -4.53 10.70 -27.40
C VAL A 135 -5.03 9.26 -27.55
N PRO A 136 -4.25 8.35 -28.15
CA PRO A 136 -4.60 6.93 -28.20
C PRO A 136 -4.82 6.37 -26.79
N ASN A 137 -5.81 5.47 -26.64
CA ASN A 137 -6.04 4.79 -25.36
C ASN A 137 -4.88 3.86 -24.98
N ALA A 138 -4.25 3.22 -25.94
CA ALA A 138 -3.07 2.40 -25.73
C ALA A 138 -1.80 3.26 -25.75
N ALA A 139 -0.99 3.18 -24.70
CA ALA A 139 0.34 3.77 -24.69
C ALA A 139 1.30 2.98 -25.58
N ASP A 140 2.40 3.62 -26.01
CA ASP A 140 3.49 2.90 -26.64
C ASP A 140 4.04 1.83 -25.70
N PRO A 141 4.39 0.64 -26.21
CA PRO A 141 4.85 -0.43 -25.36
C PRO A 141 6.24 -0.13 -24.78
N HIS A 142 6.39 -0.40 -23.48
CA HIS A 142 7.71 -0.50 -22.86
C HIS A 142 8.32 -1.86 -23.23
N VAL A 143 9.37 -1.83 -24.06
CA VAL A 143 10.05 -3.03 -24.54
C VAL A 143 11.35 -3.23 -23.78
N HIS A 144 11.59 -4.46 -23.29
CA HIS A 144 12.83 -4.89 -22.67
C HIS A 144 13.31 -6.19 -23.30
N ASN A 145 14.56 -6.16 -23.81
CA ASN A 145 15.24 -7.32 -24.39
C ASN A 145 16.51 -7.63 -23.60
N ARG A 146 16.81 -8.91 -23.46
CA ARG A 146 18.07 -9.41 -22.91
C ARG A 146 18.47 -10.71 -23.60
N GLY A 147 19.78 -10.93 -23.81
CA GLY A 147 20.30 -12.09 -24.52
C GLY A 147 20.32 -11.90 -26.03
N GLY A 148 20.20 -12.99 -26.77
CA GLY A 148 20.14 -13.00 -28.23
C GLY A 148 18.71 -12.92 -28.80
N ASP A 149 18.55 -13.49 -30.00
CA ASP A 149 17.23 -13.67 -30.62
C ASP A 149 16.39 -14.66 -29.81
N VAL A 150 15.28 -14.18 -29.25
CA VAL A 150 14.42 -15.01 -28.39
C VAL A 150 13.74 -16.13 -29.17
N ASP A 151 13.40 -15.91 -30.46
CA ASP A 151 12.76 -16.94 -31.29
C ASP A 151 13.74 -18.07 -31.63
N ALA A 152 15.00 -17.73 -31.91
CA ALA A 152 16.06 -18.71 -32.05
C ALA A 152 16.25 -19.53 -30.76
N ALA A 153 16.27 -18.86 -29.62
CA ALA A 153 16.39 -19.52 -28.31
C ALA A 153 15.21 -20.46 -28.01
N PHE A 154 13.99 -20.14 -28.41
CA PHE A 154 12.86 -21.07 -28.29
C PHE A 154 13.05 -22.35 -29.09
N SER A 155 13.73 -22.27 -30.24
CA SER A 155 14.01 -23.45 -31.08
C SER A 155 14.98 -24.44 -30.44
N GLU A 156 15.78 -23.99 -29.47
CA GLU A 156 16.71 -24.83 -28.70
C GLU A 156 16.04 -25.52 -27.49
N CYS A 157 14.82 -25.11 -27.13
CA CYS A 157 14.13 -25.63 -25.96
C CYS A 157 13.57 -27.04 -26.19
N ALA A 158 13.72 -27.92 -25.21
CA ALA A 158 13.10 -29.25 -25.19
C ALA A 158 11.58 -29.17 -24.92
N ALA A 159 11.14 -28.16 -24.21
CA ALA A 159 9.74 -27.87 -23.97
C ALA A 159 9.48 -26.36 -24.00
N VAL A 160 8.36 -25.98 -24.61
CA VAL A 160 7.88 -24.59 -24.67
C VAL A 160 6.40 -24.57 -24.34
N ILE A 161 5.96 -23.65 -23.47
CA ILE A 161 4.54 -23.39 -23.21
C ILE A 161 4.17 -22.02 -23.73
N GLU A 162 2.89 -21.84 -24.03
CA GLU A 162 2.25 -20.54 -24.23
C GLU A 162 0.99 -20.52 -23.37
N GLY A 163 0.84 -19.47 -22.56
CA GLY A 163 -0.30 -19.31 -21.66
C GLY A 163 -0.80 -17.86 -21.62
N PHE A 164 -2.07 -17.70 -21.29
CA PHE A 164 -2.69 -16.40 -21.09
C PHE A 164 -3.20 -16.32 -19.65
N TYR A 165 -2.61 -15.39 -18.87
CA TYR A 165 -2.85 -15.26 -17.44
C TYR A 165 -3.38 -13.87 -17.16
N THR A 166 -4.51 -13.76 -16.47
CA THR A 166 -5.18 -12.47 -16.21
C THR A 166 -5.38 -12.23 -14.74
N SER A 167 -5.24 -10.98 -14.34
CA SER A 167 -5.64 -10.53 -13.00
C SER A 167 -6.51 -9.28 -13.09
N PRO A 168 -7.60 -9.20 -12.30
CA PRO A 168 -8.55 -8.11 -12.36
C PRO A 168 -8.01 -6.84 -11.69
N VAL A 169 -8.75 -5.74 -11.82
CA VAL A 169 -8.55 -4.54 -11.01
C VAL A 169 -8.93 -4.83 -9.56
N GLN A 170 -8.00 -4.60 -8.62
CA GLN A 170 -8.21 -4.79 -7.18
C GLN A 170 -8.28 -3.45 -6.44
N ILE A 171 -9.29 -3.26 -5.57
CA ILE A 171 -9.52 -2.04 -4.78
C ILE A 171 -8.84 -2.17 -3.41
N HIS A 172 -8.22 -1.10 -2.91
CA HIS A 172 -7.45 -1.09 -1.64
C HIS A 172 -8.29 -1.41 -0.40
N ASN A 173 -9.50 -0.87 -0.32
CA ASN A 173 -10.46 -1.12 0.76
C ASN A 173 -9.89 -1.04 2.19
N PRO A 174 -9.11 0.00 2.56
CA PRO A 174 -8.69 0.16 3.95
C PRO A 174 -9.93 0.34 4.84
N MET A 175 -9.90 -0.16 6.08
CA MET A 175 -11.05 -0.06 7.00
C MET A 175 -11.38 1.40 7.33
N GLU A 176 -10.38 2.23 7.61
CA GLU A 176 -10.53 3.68 7.61
C GLU A 176 -10.52 4.19 6.17
N THR A 177 -11.60 4.83 5.73
CA THR A 177 -11.69 5.42 4.40
C THR A 177 -10.69 6.57 4.22
N HIS A 178 -10.40 6.97 2.98
CA HIS A 178 -9.62 8.17 2.72
C HIS A 178 -10.36 9.40 3.25
N GLY A 179 -9.60 10.36 3.73
CA GLY A 179 -10.16 11.62 4.20
C GLY A 179 -9.23 12.37 5.14
N ASN A 180 -9.66 13.57 5.45
CA ASN A 180 -8.94 14.51 6.30
C ASN A 180 -9.93 15.32 7.15
N THR A 181 -9.53 15.62 8.39
CA THR A 181 -10.11 16.73 9.16
C THR A 181 -9.15 17.90 9.03
N VAL A 182 -9.61 19.02 8.48
CA VAL A 182 -8.74 20.17 8.16
C VAL A 182 -9.26 21.41 8.85
N SER A 183 -8.37 22.15 9.49
CA SER A 183 -8.60 23.50 10.02
C SER A 183 -7.66 24.48 9.33
N TRP A 184 -8.22 25.48 8.63
CA TRP A 184 -7.48 26.54 7.99
C TRP A 184 -7.79 27.88 8.67
N THR A 185 -6.79 28.47 9.29
CA THR A 185 -6.82 29.76 9.98
C THR A 185 -5.85 30.74 9.34
N ASP A 186 -5.80 31.97 9.83
CA ASP A 186 -4.81 32.96 9.39
C ASP A 186 -3.38 32.57 9.75
N GLU A 187 -3.19 31.69 10.75
CA GLU A 187 -1.88 31.16 11.17
C GLU A 187 -1.38 30.03 10.28
N GLY A 188 -2.24 29.42 9.47
CA GLY A 188 -1.92 28.31 8.58
C GLY A 188 -2.95 27.21 8.56
N LEU A 189 -2.56 26.06 8.00
CA LEU A 189 -3.40 24.89 7.82
C LEU A 189 -2.93 23.74 8.73
N THR A 190 -3.83 23.23 9.55
CA THR A 190 -3.63 21.96 10.28
C THR A 190 -4.52 20.88 9.70
N ALA A 191 -3.93 19.73 9.30
CA ALA A 191 -4.65 18.58 8.77
C ALA A 191 -4.40 17.36 9.66
N TRP A 192 -5.47 16.77 10.20
CA TRP A 192 -5.48 15.41 10.75
C TRP A 192 -5.83 14.46 9.61
N ALA A 193 -4.80 13.84 9.06
CA ALA A 193 -4.92 13.09 7.81
C ALA A 193 -4.88 11.58 8.03
N SER A 194 -5.73 10.84 7.31
CA SER A 194 -5.55 9.39 7.15
C SER A 194 -4.47 9.16 6.09
N THR A 195 -3.20 9.04 6.51
CA THR A 195 -2.07 9.06 5.56
C THR A 195 -0.93 8.11 5.89
N GLN A 196 -0.27 7.64 4.83
CA GLN A 196 0.99 6.89 4.84
C GLN A 196 2.23 7.79 4.74
N GLY A 197 2.07 9.10 4.61
CA GLY A 197 3.18 10.04 4.43
C GLY A 197 2.82 11.45 4.86
N ILE A 198 3.09 11.80 6.14
CA ILE A 198 2.80 13.13 6.65
C ILE A 198 3.53 14.23 5.86
N GLY A 199 4.80 13.99 5.49
CA GLY A 199 5.59 14.94 4.71
C GLY A 199 5.01 15.13 3.30
N SER A 200 4.65 14.06 2.60
CA SER A 200 4.07 14.17 1.25
C SER A 200 2.66 14.78 1.25
N VAL A 201 1.90 14.60 2.33
CA VAL A 201 0.61 15.31 2.50
C VAL A 201 0.86 16.80 2.76
N GLN A 202 1.87 17.16 3.57
CA GLN A 202 2.28 18.54 3.80
C GLN A 202 2.64 19.23 2.49
N ASP A 203 3.51 18.60 1.69
CA ASP A 203 3.93 19.10 0.38
C ASP A 203 2.74 19.21 -0.60
N GLY A 204 1.85 18.21 -0.59
CA GLY A 204 0.64 18.20 -1.42
C GLY A 204 -0.34 19.34 -1.08
N PHE A 205 -0.57 19.64 0.19
CA PHE A 205 -1.37 20.79 0.59
C PHE A 205 -0.68 22.11 0.24
N ALA A 206 0.60 22.24 0.57
CA ALA A 206 1.37 23.46 0.27
C ALA A 206 1.33 23.79 -1.23
N GLY A 207 1.65 22.83 -2.08
CA GLY A 207 1.65 23.01 -3.55
C GLY A 207 0.26 23.29 -4.12
N ALA A 208 -0.76 22.55 -3.70
CA ALA A 208 -2.12 22.72 -4.26
C ALA A 208 -2.83 24.00 -3.80
N LEU A 209 -2.44 24.56 -2.65
CA LEU A 209 -3.11 25.70 -2.03
C LEU A 209 -2.28 26.99 -2.08
N GLY A 210 -1.06 26.93 -2.63
CA GLY A 210 -0.15 28.08 -2.72
C GLY A 210 0.33 28.55 -1.35
N LEU A 211 0.58 27.61 -0.41
CA LEU A 211 1.09 27.89 0.93
C LEU A 211 2.57 27.54 1.02
N ASP A 212 3.29 28.21 1.92
CA ASP A 212 4.61 27.73 2.32
C ASP A 212 4.47 26.43 3.13
N ARG A 213 5.44 25.54 3.02
CA ARG A 213 5.45 24.27 3.76
C ARG A 213 5.33 24.48 5.28
N SER A 214 5.95 25.51 5.81
CA SER A 214 5.91 25.91 7.22
C SER A 214 4.52 26.31 7.72
N GLN A 215 3.63 26.72 6.82
CA GLN A 215 2.24 27.07 7.13
C GLN A 215 1.32 25.83 7.16
N VAL A 216 1.83 24.63 6.87
CA VAL A 216 1.04 23.40 6.84
C VAL A 216 1.56 22.43 7.90
N ARG A 217 0.72 22.06 8.85
CA ARG A 217 0.99 21.01 9.82
C ARG A 217 0.12 19.80 9.54
N VAL A 218 0.72 18.61 9.47
CA VAL A 218 -0.01 17.35 9.26
C VAL A 218 0.18 16.44 10.46
N LEU A 219 -0.94 15.91 10.92
CA LEU A 219 -1.03 15.03 12.09
C LEU A 219 -1.68 13.70 11.70
N THR A 220 -1.12 12.58 12.17
CA THR A 220 -1.71 11.24 12.05
C THR A 220 -1.22 10.35 13.19
N ASP A 221 -1.93 10.37 14.31
CA ASP A 221 -1.55 9.59 15.49
C ASP A 221 -1.89 8.10 15.33
N TYR A 222 -3.03 7.81 14.72
CA TYR A 222 -3.49 6.47 14.36
C TYR A 222 -4.07 6.47 12.96
N MET A 223 -3.88 5.36 12.25
CA MET A 223 -4.36 5.18 10.89
C MET A 223 -4.90 3.77 10.68
N GLY A 224 -6.06 3.65 10.03
CA GLY A 224 -6.78 2.41 9.78
C GLY A 224 -6.47 1.74 8.44
N GLY A 225 -5.17 1.73 8.05
CA GLY A 225 -4.70 1.10 6.82
C GLY A 225 -4.69 2.02 5.60
N GLY A 226 -3.87 1.69 4.60
CA GLY A 226 -3.76 2.48 3.37
C GLY A 226 -3.30 1.67 2.18
N PHE A 227 -2.45 0.66 2.39
CA PHE A 227 -1.97 -0.31 1.40
C PHE A 227 -1.30 0.28 0.16
N GLY A 228 -0.95 1.58 0.18
CA GLY A 228 -0.29 2.29 -0.91
C GLY A 228 -1.09 3.46 -1.50
N SER A 229 -2.36 3.63 -1.16
CA SER A 229 -3.21 4.66 -1.77
C SER A 229 -3.19 6.03 -1.07
N LYS A 230 -2.65 6.12 0.15
CA LYS A 230 -2.78 7.30 1.03
C LYS A 230 -1.47 8.10 1.19
N PHE A 231 -0.76 8.41 0.09
CA PHE A 231 0.49 9.18 0.13
C PHE A 231 0.32 10.69 -0.06
N GLY A 232 -0.85 11.17 -0.41
CA GLY A 232 -1.12 12.60 -0.59
C GLY A 232 -2.41 13.01 0.09
N PRO A 233 -2.75 14.32 0.10
CA PRO A 233 -3.99 14.81 0.69
C PRO A 233 -5.25 14.31 -0.03
N GLY A 234 -5.12 13.80 -1.26
CA GLY A 234 -6.24 13.48 -2.13
C GLY A 234 -7.02 14.73 -2.57
N VAL A 235 -7.95 14.56 -3.50
CA VAL A 235 -8.88 15.62 -3.89
C VAL A 235 -9.79 15.97 -2.70
N GLU A 236 -10.17 14.98 -1.92
CA GLU A 236 -10.97 15.12 -0.71
C GLU A 236 -10.31 16.03 0.35
N GLY A 237 -9.01 15.91 0.55
CA GLY A 237 -8.27 16.78 1.48
C GLY A 237 -8.19 18.23 0.97
N ILE A 238 -7.91 18.42 -0.32
CA ILE A 238 -7.86 19.75 -0.93
C ILE A 238 -9.24 20.42 -0.86
N LEU A 239 -10.32 19.70 -1.13
CA LEU A 239 -11.68 20.21 -1.01
C LEU A 239 -12.02 20.53 0.44
N ALA A 240 -11.63 19.68 1.40
CA ALA A 240 -11.81 19.96 2.83
C ALA A 240 -11.10 21.25 3.25
N ALA A 241 -9.89 21.51 2.78
CA ALA A 241 -9.15 22.72 3.05
C ALA A 241 -9.82 23.95 2.47
N ARG A 242 -10.27 23.91 1.21
CA ARG A 242 -10.99 25.02 0.56
C ARG A 242 -12.31 25.32 1.27
N LEU A 243 -13.05 24.30 1.69
CA LEU A 243 -14.27 24.43 2.48
C LEU A 243 -13.99 25.05 3.86
N SER A 244 -12.93 24.60 4.55
CA SER A 244 -12.51 25.12 5.85
C SER A 244 -12.17 26.61 5.77
N LYS A 245 -11.44 27.02 4.73
CA LYS A 245 -11.11 28.44 4.47
C LYS A 245 -12.37 29.27 4.29
N GLN A 246 -13.31 28.82 3.46
CA GLN A 246 -14.55 29.54 3.18
C GLN A 246 -15.48 29.62 4.39
N ALA A 247 -15.61 28.51 5.13
CA ALA A 247 -16.48 28.41 6.31
C ALA A 247 -15.88 29.07 7.55
N LYS A 248 -14.56 29.35 7.57
CA LYS A 248 -13.79 29.76 8.75
C LYS A 248 -14.01 28.82 9.94
N ALA A 249 -14.10 27.52 9.66
CA ALA A 249 -14.33 26.48 10.63
C ALA A 249 -13.64 25.17 10.19
N PRO A 250 -13.27 24.28 11.13
CA PRO A 250 -12.73 22.97 10.77
C PRO A 250 -13.73 22.16 9.95
N VAL A 251 -13.26 21.46 8.91
CA VAL A 251 -14.08 20.60 8.07
C VAL A 251 -13.53 19.17 8.13
N ARG A 252 -14.39 18.21 8.47
CA ARG A 252 -14.11 16.78 8.40
C ARG A 252 -14.75 16.20 7.15
N LEU A 253 -13.94 15.83 6.17
CA LEU A 253 -14.36 15.21 4.94
C LEU A 253 -13.72 13.81 4.86
N MET A 254 -14.51 12.81 5.22
CA MET A 254 -14.18 11.40 5.06
C MET A 254 -15.01 10.80 3.94
N LEU A 255 -14.38 10.06 3.05
CA LEU A 255 -15.07 9.39 1.96
C LEU A 255 -15.96 8.25 2.47
N THR A 256 -16.99 7.94 1.73
CA THR A 256 -17.83 6.76 1.97
C THR A 256 -17.18 5.52 1.36
N ARG A 257 -17.63 4.32 1.72
CA ARG A 257 -17.15 3.08 1.10
C ARG A 257 -17.44 3.03 -0.40
N PHE A 258 -18.54 3.63 -0.82
CA PHE A 258 -18.86 3.82 -2.23
C PHE A 258 -17.80 4.66 -2.96
N ASP A 259 -17.39 5.79 -2.37
CA ASP A 259 -16.35 6.66 -2.94
C ASP A 259 -14.99 5.97 -3.05
N GLU A 260 -14.67 5.10 -2.09
CA GLU A 260 -13.43 4.30 -2.09
C GLU A 260 -13.31 3.42 -3.34
N ALA A 261 -14.42 2.83 -3.78
CA ALA A 261 -14.43 1.99 -4.97
C ALA A 261 -14.23 2.76 -6.29
N LEU A 262 -14.50 4.08 -6.27
CA LEU A 262 -14.53 4.90 -7.48
C LEU A 262 -13.26 5.72 -7.72
N ALA A 263 -12.71 6.37 -6.67
CA ALA A 263 -11.84 7.53 -6.89
C ALA A 263 -10.49 7.49 -6.15
N VAL A 264 -10.24 6.55 -5.24
CA VAL A 264 -9.05 6.57 -4.39
C VAL A 264 -7.88 5.74 -4.91
N GLY A 265 -8.03 5.14 -6.08
CA GLY A 265 -7.03 4.29 -6.69
C GLY A 265 -7.31 2.80 -6.53
N ASN A 266 -6.53 2.03 -7.27
CA ASN A 266 -6.66 0.57 -7.33
C ASN A 266 -5.33 -0.04 -7.83
N ARG A 267 -5.16 -1.36 -7.66
CA ARG A 267 -4.16 -2.13 -8.41
C ARG A 267 -4.63 -2.25 -9.85
N PRO A 268 -3.80 -1.98 -10.85
CA PRO A 268 -4.12 -2.20 -12.26
C PRO A 268 -4.49 -3.65 -12.56
N SER A 269 -5.32 -3.86 -13.57
CA SER A 269 -5.46 -5.16 -14.22
C SER A 269 -4.17 -5.55 -14.94
N SER A 270 -4.02 -6.84 -15.24
CA SER A 270 -2.90 -7.36 -16.02
C SER A 270 -3.37 -8.53 -16.88
N PHE A 271 -3.09 -8.45 -18.18
CA PHE A 271 -3.37 -9.46 -19.19
C PHE A 271 -2.05 -9.89 -19.80
N GLN A 272 -1.57 -11.06 -19.43
CA GLN A 272 -0.22 -11.55 -19.69
C GLN A 272 -0.26 -12.73 -20.66
N LYS A 273 0.24 -12.54 -21.88
CA LYS A 273 0.56 -13.65 -22.78
C LYS A 273 2.02 -14.01 -22.56
N ILE A 274 2.24 -15.18 -21.97
CA ILE A 274 3.58 -15.68 -21.64
C ILE A 274 3.91 -16.86 -22.52
N LYS A 275 5.08 -16.79 -23.20
CA LYS A 275 5.74 -17.93 -23.83
C LYS A 275 7.02 -18.20 -23.08
N MET A 276 7.21 -19.44 -22.62
CA MET A 276 8.36 -19.82 -21.80
C MET A 276 8.90 -21.18 -22.21
N GLY A 277 10.23 -21.30 -22.28
CA GLY A 277 10.91 -22.50 -22.71
C GLY A 277 12.05 -22.90 -21.82
N ALA A 278 12.29 -24.21 -21.71
CA ALA A 278 13.40 -24.81 -20.99
C ALA A 278 14.14 -25.86 -21.82
N LEU A 279 15.43 -26.00 -21.52
CA LEU A 279 16.30 -27.02 -22.08
C LEU A 279 15.95 -28.43 -21.53
N ALA A 280 16.54 -29.47 -22.12
CA ALA A 280 16.31 -30.85 -21.70
C ALA A 280 16.71 -31.15 -20.25
N ASP A 281 17.63 -30.40 -19.68
CA ASP A 281 18.03 -30.48 -18.27
C ASP A 281 17.09 -29.73 -17.31
N GLY A 282 16.02 -29.13 -17.84
CA GLY A 282 15.02 -28.36 -17.08
C GLY A 282 15.40 -26.90 -16.79
N LYS A 283 16.55 -26.41 -17.26
CA LYS A 283 16.90 -25.00 -17.07
C LYS A 283 16.10 -24.08 -17.99
N LEU A 284 15.57 -23.00 -17.44
CA LEU A 284 14.91 -21.95 -18.20
C LEU A 284 15.89 -21.35 -19.22
N HIS A 285 15.42 -21.18 -20.47
CA HIS A 285 16.27 -20.72 -21.56
C HIS A 285 15.71 -19.51 -22.30
N ALA A 286 14.40 -19.49 -22.57
CA ALA A 286 13.74 -18.40 -23.29
C ALA A 286 12.44 -17.96 -22.59
N PHE A 287 12.18 -16.65 -22.60
CA PHE A 287 10.98 -16.05 -22.02
C PHE A 287 10.50 -14.89 -22.87
N GLN A 288 9.22 -14.91 -23.22
CA GLN A 288 8.54 -13.80 -23.88
C GLN A 288 7.29 -13.42 -23.10
N LEU A 289 7.07 -12.11 -22.91
CA LEU A 289 5.88 -11.53 -22.30
C LEU A 289 5.30 -10.43 -23.17
N GLU A 290 4.02 -10.55 -23.49
CA GLU A 290 3.18 -9.44 -23.91
C GLU A 290 2.20 -9.14 -22.77
N ASN A 291 2.26 -7.92 -22.20
CA ASN A 291 1.39 -7.51 -21.11
C ASN A 291 0.67 -6.21 -21.43
N TYR A 292 -0.63 -6.17 -21.15
CA TYR A 292 -1.40 -4.93 -21.11
C TYR A 292 -2.32 -4.92 -19.90
N GLY A 293 -2.78 -3.72 -19.53
CA GLY A 293 -3.71 -3.54 -18.42
C GLY A 293 -4.13 -2.09 -18.28
N THR A 294 -5.03 -1.82 -17.33
CA THR A 294 -5.49 -0.44 -17.14
C THR A 294 -5.11 0.14 -15.79
N ALA A 295 -4.68 1.39 -15.80
CA ALA A 295 -4.59 2.27 -14.64
C ALA A 295 -5.70 3.35 -14.66
N GLY A 296 -6.85 3.05 -15.26
CA GLY A 296 -7.96 3.98 -15.44
C GLY A 296 -7.59 5.13 -16.38
N ILE A 297 -8.06 6.33 -16.11
CA ILE A 297 -7.73 7.53 -16.90
C ILE A 297 -6.24 7.91 -16.85
N GLY A 298 -5.47 7.31 -15.97
CA GLY A 298 -4.01 7.54 -15.82
C GLY A 298 -3.15 6.69 -16.74
N ALA A 299 -3.66 5.68 -17.46
CA ALA A 299 -2.87 4.66 -18.19
C ALA A 299 -2.57 5.21 -19.55
N GLY A 300 -2.55 5.83 -20.28
CA GLY A 300 -2.31 6.12 -21.72
C GLY A 300 -1.30 7.21 -22.00
N ALA A 301 -0.76 7.92 -21.02
CA ALA A 301 0.06 9.09 -21.27
C ALA A 301 1.08 9.38 -20.16
N ASP A 302 1.63 8.35 -19.52
CA ASP A 302 2.58 8.50 -18.39
C ASP A 302 2.05 9.43 -17.26
N ARG A 303 0.73 9.55 -17.15
CA ARG A 303 0.03 10.44 -16.23
C ARG A 303 -0.37 9.75 -14.93
N GLY A 304 0.08 8.52 -14.72
CA GLY A 304 -0.17 7.76 -13.49
C GLY A 304 0.75 8.21 -12.37
N GLY A 305 0.26 9.09 -11.49
CA GLY A 305 0.97 9.44 -10.27
C GLY A 305 1.12 8.23 -9.33
N GLY A 306 2.26 8.13 -8.65
CA GLY A 306 2.40 7.34 -7.44
C GLY A 306 2.49 5.82 -7.57
N GLY A 307 3.13 5.27 -8.60
CA GLY A 307 3.42 3.83 -8.67
C GLY A 307 2.23 2.95 -9.08
N GLY A 308 1.18 3.53 -9.65
CA GLY A 308 0.01 2.83 -10.21
C GLY A 308 0.18 2.35 -11.66
N GLY A 309 1.41 2.13 -12.13
CA GLY A 309 1.67 1.67 -13.49
C GLY A 309 1.29 0.20 -13.70
N VAL A 310 1.02 -0.15 -14.96
CA VAL A 310 0.66 -1.52 -15.37
C VAL A 310 1.87 -2.43 -15.58
N ASN A 311 3.07 -1.88 -15.67
CA ASN A 311 4.29 -2.65 -15.88
C ASN A 311 4.59 -3.55 -14.68
N ILE A 312 4.89 -4.79 -14.96
CA ILE A 312 5.22 -5.82 -13.99
C ILE A 312 6.68 -6.26 -14.14
N PRO A 313 7.35 -6.71 -13.05
CA PRO A 313 8.66 -7.34 -13.18
C PRO A 313 8.60 -8.59 -14.07
N ALA A 314 9.45 -8.68 -15.09
CA ALA A 314 9.46 -9.81 -16.02
C ALA A 314 10.88 -10.10 -16.54
N PRO A 315 11.33 -11.37 -16.53
CA PRO A 315 10.72 -12.48 -15.79
C PRO A 315 10.77 -12.25 -14.28
N TYR A 316 9.77 -12.71 -13.57
CA TYR A 316 9.70 -12.55 -12.12
C TYR A 316 10.50 -13.67 -11.44
N LEU A 317 11.36 -13.33 -10.48
CA LEU A 317 12.19 -14.20 -9.64
C LEU A 317 13.32 -14.96 -10.35
N TYR A 318 13.08 -15.52 -11.52
CA TYR A 318 13.99 -16.48 -12.16
C TYR A 318 14.95 -15.82 -13.15
N LYS A 319 16.13 -16.43 -13.31
CA LYS A 319 17.08 -16.01 -14.35
C LYS A 319 16.78 -16.77 -15.63
N VAL A 320 16.43 -16.03 -16.67
CA VAL A 320 16.29 -16.54 -18.03
C VAL A 320 17.30 -15.86 -18.93
N PRO A 321 18.11 -16.56 -19.72
CA PRO A 321 19.14 -15.95 -20.56
C PRO A 321 18.57 -15.05 -21.66
N ASN A 322 17.53 -15.50 -22.36
CA ASN A 322 16.97 -14.84 -23.50
C ASN A 322 15.55 -14.35 -23.20
N ILE A 323 15.35 -13.03 -23.24
CA ILE A 323 14.12 -12.38 -22.83
C ILE A 323 13.67 -11.37 -23.88
N HIS A 324 12.37 -11.41 -24.19
CA HIS A 324 11.64 -10.33 -24.81
C HIS A 324 10.40 -9.99 -23.98
N SER A 325 10.24 -8.74 -23.56
CA SER A 325 8.99 -8.30 -22.92
C SER A 325 8.49 -7.00 -23.52
N SER A 326 7.20 -6.94 -23.78
CA SER A 326 6.48 -5.78 -24.30
C SER A 326 5.27 -5.50 -23.42
N GLN A 327 5.23 -4.32 -22.78
CA GLN A 327 4.20 -4.00 -21.79
C GLN A 327 3.62 -2.61 -22.05
N ARG A 328 2.28 -2.48 -22.02
CA ARG A 328 1.60 -1.19 -22.26
C ARG A 328 0.43 -0.93 -21.35
N GLY A 329 0.21 0.34 -21.01
CA GLY A 329 -1.00 0.80 -20.34
C GLY A 329 -2.12 1.09 -21.33
N VAL A 330 -3.36 0.83 -20.93
CA VAL A 330 -4.58 1.13 -21.68
C VAL A 330 -5.48 2.03 -20.86
N ALA A 331 -5.77 3.23 -21.36
CA ALA A 331 -6.67 4.17 -20.70
C ALA A 331 -8.13 3.72 -20.87
N VAL A 332 -8.88 3.81 -19.77
CA VAL A 332 -10.33 3.59 -19.74
C VAL A 332 -11.01 4.65 -18.86
N ASN A 333 -12.31 4.84 -19.03
CA ASN A 333 -13.11 5.80 -18.25
C ASN A 333 -13.39 5.29 -16.83
N ALA A 334 -12.32 5.17 -16.05
CA ALA A 334 -12.35 4.76 -14.65
C ALA A 334 -11.32 5.55 -13.83
N GLY A 335 -11.51 5.65 -12.53
CA GLY A 335 -10.57 6.35 -11.64
C GLY A 335 -9.13 5.83 -11.77
N SER A 336 -8.15 6.73 -11.65
CA SER A 336 -6.72 6.40 -11.80
C SER A 336 -6.26 5.39 -10.77
N ALA A 337 -5.39 4.47 -11.18
CA ALA A 337 -4.73 3.55 -10.27
C ALA A 337 -3.76 4.29 -9.32
N ARG A 338 -3.47 3.66 -8.18
CA ARG A 338 -2.43 4.05 -7.22
C ARG A 338 -1.66 2.82 -6.79
N ALA A 339 -0.49 3.03 -6.20
CA ALA A 339 0.28 1.94 -5.63
C ALA A 339 -0.59 1.09 -4.70
N PHE A 340 -0.59 -0.23 -4.91
CA PHE A 340 -1.22 -1.18 -4.00
C PHE A 340 -0.17 -2.19 -3.57
N ARG A 341 -0.02 -2.43 -2.28
CA ARG A 341 0.94 -3.33 -1.60
C ARG A 341 1.75 -4.20 -2.56
N ALA A 342 3.07 -3.93 -2.71
CA ALA A 342 3.98 -4.49 -3.71
C ALA A 342 3.54 -4.26 -5.17
N PRO A 343 3.49 -2.98 -5.67
CA PRO A 343 3.04 -2.69 -7.04
C PRO A 343 3.70 -3.57 -8.10
N GLY A 344 2.90 -4.14 -9.00
CA GLY A 344 3.33 -5.01 -10.09
C GLY A 344 3.74 -6.43 -9.67
N ASN A 345 4.15 -6.69 -8.42
CA ASN A 345 4.65 -8.00 -8.02
C ASN A 345 3.58 -9.10 -7.94
N PRO A 346 2.37 -8.88 -7.35
CA PRO A 346 1.35 -9.93 -7.32
C PRO A 346 0.90 -10.42 -8.70
N PRO A 347 0.56 -9.58 -9.68
CA PRO A 347 0.25 -10.06 -11.02
C PRO A 347 1.45 -10.72 -11.71
N ALA A 348 2.69 -10.21 -11.51
CA ALA A 348 3.89 -10.83 -12.05
C ALA A 348 4.14 -12.23 -11.47
N SER A 349 3.99 -12.37 -10.15
CA SER A 349 4.12 -13.67 -9.49
C SER A 349 3.07 -14.65 -10.01
N TYR A 350 1.81 -14.23 -10.10
CA TYR A 350 0.74 -15.08 -10.60
C TYR A 350 1.03 -15.63 -12.00
N GLY A 351 1.29 -14.76 -12.99
CA GLY A 351 1.55 -15.20 -14.35
C GLY A 351 2.80 -16.08 -14.47
N MET A 352 3.90 -15.66 -13.84
CA MET A 352 5.17 -16.40 -13.88
C MET A 352 5.05 -17.77 -13.20
N GLU A 353 4.45 -17.85 -12.01
CA GLU A 353 4.38 -19.07 -11.23
C GLU A 353 3.41 -20.10 -11.83
N CYS A 354 2.31 -19.65 -12.44
CA CYS A 354 1.44 -20.51 -13.24
C CYS A 354 2.18 -21.05 -14.48
N ALA A 355 2.91 -20.21 -15.19
CA ALA A 355 3.73 -20.65 -16.33
C ALA A 355 4.83 -21.64 -15.93
N MET A 356 5.41 -21.49 -14.72
CA MET A 356 6.36 -22.47 -14.16
C MET A 356 5.71 -23.84 -13.95
N ASP A 357 4.48 -23.88 -13.43
CA ASP A 357 3.73 -25.13 -13.25
C ASP A 357 3.42 -25.81 -14.60
N ASP A 358 2.96 -25.02 -15.58
CA ASP A 358 2.63 -25.52 -16.92
C ASP A 358 3.87 -26.09 -17.63
N LEU A 359 5.01 -25.43 -17.51
CA LEU A 359 6.26 -25.88 -18.12
C LEU A 359 6.84 -27.10 -17.41
N ALA A 360 6.80 -27.13 -16.07
CA ALA A 360 7.19 -28.32 -15.29
C ALA A 360 6.36 -29.54 -15.66
N LEU A 361 5.05 -29.39 -15.79
CA LEU A 361 4.15 -30.47 -16.22
C LEU A 361 4.51 -30.97 -17.62
N LYS A 362 4.80 -30.06 -18.56
CA LYS A 362 5.20 -30.42 -19.94
C LYS A 362 6.51 -31.16 -20.00
N LEU A 363 7.46 -30.83 -19.10
CA LEU A 363 8.74 -31.53 -18.94
C LEU A 363 8.60 -32.85 -18.18
N GLY A 364 7.45 -33.14 -17.56
CA GLY A 364 7.26 -34.29 -16.68
C GLY A 364 7.97 -34.16 -15.34
N MET A 365 8.34 -32.95 -14.92
CA MET A 365 9.03 -32.64 -13.67
C MET A 365 8.03 -32.29 -12.55
N ASP A 366 8.44 -32.55 -11.30
CA ASP A 366 7.77 -32.00 -10.13
C ASP A 366 7.91 -30.45 -10.14
N PRO A 367 6.83 -29.66 -10.01
CA PRO A 367 6.92 -28.21 -10.08
C PRO A 367 7.73 -27.58 -8.94
N LEU A 368 7.86 -28.24 -7.78
CA LEU A 368 8.74 -27.80 -6.72
C LEU A 368 10.22 -28.02 -7.10
N GLU A 369 10.57 -29.20 -7.63
CA GLU A 369 11.92 -29.50 -8.08
C GLU A 369 12.34 -28.59 -9.24
N PHE A 370 11.41 -28.27 -10.14
CA PHE A 370 11.65 -27.33 -11.23
C PHE A 370 11.98 -25.91 -10.72
N ARG A 371 11.32 -25.45 -9.65
CA ARG A 371 11.63 -24.20 -8.98
C ARG A 371 12.99 -24.25 -8.28
N LEU A 372 13.28 -25.30 -7.54
CA LEU A 372 14.56 -25.48 -6.85
C LEU A 372 15.75 -25.46 -7.82
N LEU A 373 15.56 -25.99 -9.04
CA LEU A 373 16.58 -25.98 -10.11
C LEU A 373 16.83 -24.55 -10.65
N ASN A 374 15.78 -23.75 -10.81
CA ASN A 374 15.82 -22.50 -11.55
C ASN A 374 15.90 -21.24 -10.65
N ASP A 375 15.66 -21.36 -9.35
CA ASP A 375 15.72 -20.24 -8.43
C ASP A 375 17.18 -19.86 -8.11
N PRO A 376 17.62 -18.62 -8.42
CA PRO A 376 19.00 -18.21 -8.19
C PRO A 376 19.31 -17.89 -6.71
N ILE A 377 18.28 -17.78 -5.83
CA ILE A 377 18.42 -17.33 -4.45
C ILE A 377 18.43 -18.54 -3.50
N GLU A 378 19.55 -18.76 -2.82
CA GLU A 378 19.72 -19.89 -1.89
C GLU A 378 18.74 -19.85 -0.71
N ILE A 379 18.52 -18.64 -0.13
CA ILE A 379 17.55 -18.44 0.96
C ILE A 379 16.18 -18.96 0.53
N ARG A 380 15.68 -18.55 -0.63
CA ARG A 380 14.37 -18.96 -1.14
C ARG A 380 14.30 -20.45 -1.47
N ARG A 381 15.39 -21.06 -1.98
CA ARG A 381 15.46 -22.53 -2.13
C ARG A 381 15.32 -23.25 -0.78
N ASN A 382 15.87 -22.70 0.29
CA ASN A 382 15.69 -23.26 1.64
C ASN A 382 14.26 -23.04 2.16
N GLU A 383 13.66 -21.89 1.91
CA GLU A 383 12.25 -21.61 2.23
C GLU A 383 11.31 -22.61 1.52
N TYR A 384 11.55 -22.94 0.24
CA TYR A 384 10.82 -24.00 -0.46
C TYR A 384 10.89 -25.35 0.24
N LYS A 385 12.09 -25.77 0.68
CA LYS A 385 12.28 -27.05 1.39
C LYS A 385 11.52 -27.07 2.72
N VAL A 386 11.59 -25.98 3.49
CA VAL A 386 10.88 -25.83 4.77
C VAL A 386 9.36 -25.84 4.54
N GLY A 387 8.88 -25.06 3.59
CA GLY A 387 7.45 -24.98 3.25
C GLY A 387 6.89 -26.29 2.74
N ALA A 388 7.62 -27.00 1.87
CA ALA A 388 7.26 -28.31 1.36
C ALA A 388 7.08 -29.34 2.47
N ALA A 389 7.99 -29.38 3.42
CA ALA A 389 7.86 -30.26 4.59
C ALA A 389 6.64 -29.91 5.44
N LYS A 390 6.35 -28.62 5.65
CA LYS A 390 5.22 -28.13 6.46
C LYS A 390 3.85 -28.37 5.83
N ILE A 391 3.74 -28.27 4.49
CA ILE A 391 2.49 -28.55 3.78
C ILE A 391 2.27 -30.07 3.58
N GLY A 392 3.33 -30.87 3.60
CA GLY A 392 3.31 -32.29 3.27
C GLY A 392 3.34 -32.51 1.76
N TRP A 393 4.23 -31.81 1.05
CA TRP A 393 4.29 -31.81 -0.42
C TRP A 393 4.42 -33.22 -0.99
N LYS A 394 5.38 -33.98 -0.49
CA LYS A 394 5.69 -35.33 -0.99
C LYS A 394 4.51 -36.30 -0.92
N GLU A 395 3.68 -36.18 0.10
CA GLU A 395 2.52 -37.04 0.34
C GLU A 395 1.26 -36.53 -0.37
N LYS A 396 1.13 -35.22 -0.55
CA LYS A 396 -0.11 -34.59 -1.02
C LYS A 396 -0.08 -34.19 -2.48
N TYR A 397 1.10 -33.89 -3.05
CA TYR A 397 1.19 -33.48 -4.45
C TYR A 397 0.67 -34.59 -5.36
N LYS A 398 -0.19 -34.21 -6.28
CA LYS A 398 -0.75 -35.09 -7.31
C LYS A 398 -0.73 -34.37 -8.64
N LYS A 399 -0.54 -35.11 -9.72
CA LYS A 399 -0.66 -34.53 -11.07
C LYS A 399 -2.06 -33.93 -11.27
N PRO A 400 -2.15 -32.78 -11.95
CA PRO A 400 -3.44 -32.18 -12.28
C PRO A 400 -4.43 -33.18 -12.88
N GLY A 401 -5.69 -33.11 -12.47
CA GLY A 401 -6.76 -33.98 -12.95
C GLY A 401 -6.78 -35.40 -12.38
N SER A 402 -5.85 -35.80 -11.50
CA SER A 402 -5.76 -37.18 -10.97
C SER A 402 -6.63 -37.43 -9.74
N SER A 403 -7.21 -36.44 -9.09
CA SER A 403 -8.11 -36.59 -7.94
C SER A 403 -9.46 -37.20 -8.40
N PRO A 404 -9.96 -38.27 -7.77
CA PRO A 404 -11.27 -38.85 -8.10
C PRO A 404 -12.43 -38.03 -7.53
N GLY A 405 -13.66 -38.31 -7.97
CA GLY A 405 -14.90 -37.70 -7.43
C GLY A 405 -15.14 -36.25 -7.87
N VAL A 406 -16.20 -35.67 -7.33
CA VAL A 406 -16.64 -34.29 -7.62
C VAL A 406 -15.73 -33.25 -6.91
N ILE A 407 -15.37 -33.54 -5.68
CA ILE A 407 -14.44 -32.68 -4.92
C ILE A 407 -13.00 -33.02 -5.30
N LYS A 408 -12.33 -32.06 -5.93
CA LYS A 408 -10.91 -32.16 -6.30
C LYS A 408 -10.05 -31.53 -5.25
N THR A 409 -8.90 -32.14 -4.94
CA THR A 409 -7.91 -31.58 -4.03
C THR A 409 -6.63 -31.27 -4.78
N GLY A 410 -5.96 -30.18 -4.41
CA GLY A 410 -4.68 -29.80 -4.98
C GLY A 410 -3.82 -29.01 -4.01
N ILE A 411 -2.51 -29.08 -4.22
CA ILE A 411 -1.53 -28.20 -3.57
C ILE A 411 -0.65 -27.54 -4.62
N GLY A 412 -0.30 -26.30 -4.36
CA GLY A 412 0.61 -25.51 -5.20
C GLY A 412 1.60 -24.71 -4.37
N CYS A 413 2.64 -24.20 -5.01
CA CYS A 413 3.63 -23.33 -4.39
C CYS A 413 4.02 -22.19 -5.32
N ALA A 414 4.39 -21.04 -4.73
CA ALA A 414 4.85 -19.85 -5.44
C ALA A 414 5.94 -19.13 -4.64
N GLY A 415 6.91 -18.56 -5.34
CA GLY A 415 7.92 -17.72 -4.76
C GLY A 415 7.53 -16.24 -4.72
N ALA A 416 8.16 -15.51 -3.83
CA ALA A 416 8.01 -14.08 -3.70
C ALA A 416 9.34 -13.40 -3.37
N ASN A 417 9.42 -12.12 -3.71
CA ASN A 417 10.52 -11.26 -3.32
C ASN A 417 10.03 -9.82 -3.17
N TRP A 418 10.66 -9.07 -2.27
CA TRP A 418 10.53 -7.64 -2.21
C TRP A 418 11.91 -6.97 -2.13
N PRO A 419 12.34 -6.21 -3.16
CA PRO A 419 13.67 -5.61 -3.19
C PRO A 419 13.81 -4.36 -2.31
N GLY A 420 12.70 -3.85 -1.74
CA GLY A 420 12.68 -2.72 -0.82
C GLY A 420 13.17 -3.07 0.60
N GLY A 421 12.89 -2.19 1.55
CA GLY A 421 13.22 -2.42 2.96
C GLY A 421 14.58 -1.89 3.40
N ARG A 422 15.27 -1.12 2.57
CA ARG A 422 16.65 -0.63 2.87
C ARG A 422 16.72 0.54 3.86
N GLY A 423 15.61 1.13 4.26
CA GLY A 423 15.58 2.33 5.09
C GLY A 423 15.94 3.61 4.34
N SER A 424 15.63 4.76 4.96
CA SER A 424 16.00 6.09 4.47
C SER A 424 17.11 6.66 5.34
N ARG A 425 18.25 6.99 4.73
CA ARG A 425 19.43 7.54 5.42
C ARG A 425 19.21 8.95 5.96
N ASP A 426 18.22 9.67 5.45
CA ASP A 426 17.88 11.04 5.87
C ASP A 426 16.97 11.06 7.11
N THR A 427 16.61 9.89 7.65
CA THR A 427 15.75 9.79 8.83
C THR A 427 16.49 10.30 10.05
N GLN A 428 15.80 11.15 10.81
CA GLN A 428 16.29 11.73 12.06
C GLN A 428 15.26 11.52 13.17
N GLY A 429 15.71 11.59 14.41
CA GLY A 429 14.86 11.51 15.57
C GLY A 429 15.45 12.23 16.77
N GLU A 430 14.63 12.46 17.76
CA GLU A 430 15.03 13.05 19.03
C GLU A 430 14.41 12.32 20.21
N ALA A 431 15.03 12.40 21.36
CA ALA A 431 14.43 12.01 22.63
C ALA A 431 14.61 13.08 23.68
N GLN A 432 13.62 13.17 24.57
CA GLN A 432 13.69 13.90 25.82
C GLN A 432 13.69 12.89 26.98
N ILE A 433 14.70 12.99 27.86
CA ILE A 433 14.87 12.16 29.04
C ILE A 433 14.75 13.07 30.25
N ASN A 434 13.84 12.75 31.15
CA ASN A 434 13.58 13.55 32.33
C ASN A 434 14.35 13.00 33.55
N PRO A 435 14.56 13.82 34.61
CA PRO A 435 15.25 13.41 35.84
C PRO A 435 14.60 12.25 36.56
N ASP A 436 13.29 12.03 36.37
CA ASP A 436 12.54 10.90 36.91
C ASP A 436 12.75 9.58 36.15
N GLY A 437 13.51 9.62 35.07
CA GLY A 437 13.80 8.49 34.18
C GLY A 437 12.78 8.25 33.09
N SER A 438 11.73 9.07 32.99
CA SER A 438 10.81 9.00 31.85
C SER A 438 11.50 9.46 30.55
N ILE A 439 11.16 8.76 29.46
CA ILE A 439 11.73 9.05 28.13
C ILE A 439 10.62 9.18 27.11
N GLU A 440 10.71 10.19 26.25
CA GLU A 440 9.84 10.38 25.09
C GLU A 440 10.68 10.48 23.81
N ILE A 441 10.41 9.60 22.83
CA ILE A 441 11.07 9.58 21.52
C ILE A 441 10.13 10.15 20.46
N ARG A 442 10.63 11.07 19.62
CA ARG A 442 9.88 11.76 18.55
C ARG A 442 10.55 11.54 17.22
N ILE A 443 9.78 11.06 16.24
CA ILE A 443 10.21 10.87 14.85
C ILE A 443 9.05 11.23 13.92
N GLY A 444 9.29 12.00 12.87
CA GLY A 444 8.30 12.41 11.86
C GLY A 444 7.95 11.32 10.86
N VAL A 445 7.59 10.14 11.34
CA VAL A 445 7.04 9.00 10.60
C VAL A 445 5.60 8.74 11.04
N GLN A 446 4.92 7.81 10.43
CA GLN A 446 3.56 7.41 10.79
C GLN A 446 3.45 5.90 11.04
N ASP A 447 2.56 5.51 11.96
CA ASP A 447 2.16 4.11 12.17
C ASP A 447 0.85 3.83 11.45
N ILE A 448 0.94 3.10 10.36
CA ILE A 448 -0.20 2.75 9.51
C ILE A 448 -0.94 1.47 9.95
N GLY A 449 -0.71 1.04 11.18
CA GLY A 449 -1.19 -0.23 11.75
C GLY A 449 -0.12 -1.32 11.77
N THR A 450 1.03 -1.08 11.15
CA THR A 450 2.15 -2.03 11.04
C THR A 450 2.97 -2.18 12.31
N GLY A 451 2.76 -1.32 13.34
CA GLY A 451 3.43 -1.42 14.63
C GLY A 451 4.70 -0.58 14.76
N THR A 452 4.82 0.50 14.01
CA THR A 452 5.98 1.42 14.07
C THR A 452 6.25 1.91 15.50
N LYS A 453 5.20 2.25 16.27
CA LYS A 453 5.33 2.64 17.67
C LYS A 453 5.95 1.52 18.52
N THR A 454 5.53 0.26 18.29
CA THR A 454 6.06 -0.92 18.99
C THR A 454 7.52 -1.17 18.61
N VAL A 455 7.87 -1.10 17.33
CA VAL A 455 9.26 -1.23 16.85
C VAL A 455 10.18 -0.22 17.53
N ILE A 456 9.79 1.05 17.60
CA ILE A 456 10.57 2.11 18.26
C ILE A 456 10.74 1.79 19.75
N ALA A 457 9.66 1.39 20.43
CA ALA A 457 9.70 1.05 21.85
C ALA A 457 10.57 -0.18 22.13
N VAL A 458 10.50 -1.22 21.28
CA VAL A 458 11.31 -2.45 21.38
C VAL A 458 12.80 -2.14 21.27
N VAL A 459 13.20 -1.36 20.24
CA VAL A 459 14.60 -0.99 20.04
C VAL A 459 15.12 -0.16 21.21
N ALA A 460 14.35 0.84 21.67
CA ALA A 460 14.74 1.67 22.80
C ALA A 460 14.84 0.85 24.10
N ALA A 461 13.89 -0.02 24.36
CA ALA A 461 13.89 -0.90 25.52
C ALA A 461 15.11 -1.84 25.53
N GLU A 462 15.45 -2.44 24.39
CA GLU A 462 16.63 -3.27 24.22
C GLU A 462 17.92 -2.51 24.56
N MET A 463 18.06 -1.31 23.98
CA MET A 463 19.28 -0.51 24.15
C MET A 463 19.44 0.05 25.57
N LEU A 464 18.36 0.44 26.22
CA LEU A 464 18.38 1.10 27.54
C LEU A 464 18.21 0.11 28.70
N GLY A 465 17.85 -1.16 28.42
CA GLY A 465 17.55 -2.16 29.46
C GLY A 465 16.22 -1.85 30.20
N LEU A 466 15.30 -1.14 29.58
CA LEU A 466 13.97 -0.80 30.10
C LEU A 466 12.90 -1.74 29.54
N ASN A 467 11.66 -1.66 30.06
CA ASN A 467 10.53 -2.34 29.41
C ASN A 467 9.94 -1.47 28.30
N PRO A 468 9.43 -2.07 27.19
CA PRO A 468 8.83 -1.30 26.10
C PRO A 468 7.70 -0.35 26.53
N GLU A 469 6.95 -0.72 27.56
CA GLU A 469 5.85 0.08 28.12
C GLU A 469 6.32 1.38 28.83
N GLN A 470 7.61 1.45 29.20
CA GLN A 470 8.23 2.63 29.82
C GLN A 470 8.68 3.67 28.78
N ILE A 471 8.64 3.32 27.50
CA ILE A 471 9.06 4.20 26.40
C ILE A 471 7.83 4.91 25.82
N THR A 472 7.78 6.22 25.98
CA THR A 472 6.77 7.04 25.29
C THR A 472 7.21 7.30 23.87
N VAL A 473 6.39 6.89 22.89
CA VAL A 473 6.68 7.08 21.47
C VAL A 473 5.69 8.05 20.84
N LYS A 474 6.20 9.09 20.23
CA LYS A 474 5.46 10.11 19.47
C LYS A 474 5.86 10.07 18.00
N VAL A 475 4.88 9.81 17.15
CA VAL A 475 5.03 9.81 15.68
C VAL A 475 3.83 10.50 15.05
N GLY A 476 3.89 10.78 13.76
CA GLY A 476 2.75 11.29 13.00
C GLY A 476 2.52 12.79 13.13
N ASP A 477 3.57 13.58 13.32
CA ASP A 477 3.52 15.03 13.34
C ASP A 477 4.67 15.61 12.50
N THR A 478 4.36 16.52 11.58
CA THR A 478 5.37 17.18 10.74
C THR A 478 6.27 18.16 11.49
N ASN A 479 5.97 18.45 12.75
CA ASN A 479 6.85 19.23 13.64
C ASN A 479 7.97 18.38 14.26
N PHE A 480 7.95 17.06 14.12
CA PHE A 480 9.01 16.17 14.58
C PHE A 480 10.16 16.08 13.56
N PRO A 481 11.36 15.64 13.98
CA PRO A 481 12.46 15.41 13.04
C PRO A 481 12.04 14.51 11.87
N PRO A 482 12.52 14.77 10.64
CA PRO A 482 11.99 14.18 9.42
C PRO A 482 12.22 12.66 9.35
N GLY A 483 11.24 11.97 8.77
CA GLY A 483 11.29 10.55 8.43
C GLY A 483 10.53 10.24 7.15
N PRO A 484 10.68 9.02 6.60
CA PRO A 484 10.06 8.64 5.33
C PRO A 484 8.56 8.38 5.46
N GLY A 485 7.88 8.41 4.32
CA GLY A 485 6.56 7.82 4.20
C GLY A 485 6.59 6.30 4.40
N SER A 486 5.49 5.73 4.92
CA SER A 486 5.34 4.29 5.14
C SER A 486 4.96 3.58 3.83
N GLY A 487 5.94 3.37 2.97
CA GLY A 487 5.84 2.66 1.70
C GLY A 487 7.14 1.92 1.38
N GLY A 488 7.08 0.95 0.47
CA GLY A 488 8.25 0.17 0.06
C GLY A 488 8.89 -0.66 1.19
N SER A 489 8.20 -0.86 2.33
CA SER A 489 8.70 -1.54 3.54
C SER A 489 9.93 -0.86 4.17
N THR A 490 10.03 0.47 4.06
CA THR A 490 11.22 1.21 4.50
C THR A 490 11.19 1.64 5.96
N THR A 491 10.01 1.75 6.60
CA THR A 491 9.85 2.41 7.89
C THR A 491 10.63 1.74 9.02
N CYS A 492 10.54 0.42 9.19
CA CYS A 492 11.28 -0.31 10.24
C CYS A 492 12.80 -0.12 10.07
N ALA A 493 13.31 -0.31 8.85
CA ALA A 493 14.71 -0.14 8.52
C ALA A 493 15.20 1.33 8.59
N SER A 494 14.28 2.30 8.64
CA SER A 494 14.59 3.71 8.84
C SER A 494 14.64 4.08 10.32
N VAL A 495 13.61 3.70 11.09
CA VAL A 495 13.49 4.14 12.48
C VAL A 495 14.38 3.36 13.44
N SER A 496 14.60 2.06 13.20
CA SER A 496 15.39 1.23 14.12
C SER A 496 16.83 1.70 14.29
N PRO A 497 17.58 2.01 13.21
CA PRO A 497 18.93 2.57 13.32
C PRO A 497 18.97 3.95 13.98
N VAL A 498 17.95 4.78 13.78
CA VAL A 498 17.85 6.11 14.42
C VAL A 498 17.62 5.97 15.92
N VAL A 499 16.73 5.08 16.34
CA VAL A 499 16.46 4.84 17.77
C VAL A 499 17.67 4.23 18.47
N TYR A 500 18.40 3.32 17.80
CA TYR A 500 19.68 2.83 18.28
C TYR A 500 20.64 3.97 18.59
N ASP A 501 20.82 4.92 17.65
CA ASP A 501 21.72 6.07 17.79
C ASP A 501 21.26 7.02 18.92
N ILE A 502 19.96 7.35 18.98
CA ILE A 502 19.38 8.15 20.08
C ILE A 502 19.73 7.53 21.44
N CYS A 503 19.52 6.22 21.60
CA CYS A 503 19.76 5.53 22.85
C CYS A 503 21.24 5.46 23.19
N SER A 504 22.11 5.24 22.20
CA SER A 504 23.57 5.24 22.38
C SER A 504 24.06 6.62 22.84
N ASN A 505 23.60 7.70 22.20
CA ASN A 505 23.92 9.07 22.58
C ASN A 505 23.40 9.44 23.98
N ALA A 506 22.20 8.96 24.33
CA ALA A 506 21.62 9.13 25.65
C ALA A 506 22.47 8.46 26.73
N LEU A 507 22.84 7.19 26.53
CA LEU A 507 23.68 6.45 27.47
C LEU A 507 25.03 7.11 27.67
N GLN A 508 25.70 7.51 26.60
CA GLN A 508 27.00 8.17 26.66
C GLN A 508 26.94 9.47 27.50
N GLN A 509 25.91 10.30 27.26
CA GLN A 509 25.75 11.55 28.02
C GLN A 509 25.36 11.33 29.47
N LEU A 510 24.49 10.35 29.78
CA LEU A 510 24.14 9.98 31.14
C LEU A 510 25.33 9.38 31.90
N GLN A 511 26.13 8.52 31.27
CA GLN A 511 27.36 7.98 31.84
C GLN A 511 28.35 9.11 32.21
N SER A 512 28.56 10.05 31.30
CA SER A 512 29.43 11.22 31.55
C SER A 512 28.95 12.10 32.70
N LYS A 513 27.62 12.31 32.82
CA LYS A 513 27.05 13.19 33.85
C LYS A 513 26.96 12.51 35.24
N SER A 514 26.60 11.23 35.28
CA SER A 514 26.38 10.50 36.50
C SER A 514 27.62 9.81 37.07
N GLY A 515 28.66 9.58 36.25
CA GLY A 515 29.81 8.76 36.60
C GLY A 515 29.53 7.26 36.63
N ILE A 516 28.32 6.81 36.28
CA ILE A 516 27.89 5.42 36.26
C ILE A 516 28.35 4.77 34.97
N ALA A 517 29.23 3.76 35.03
CA ALA A 517 29.84 3.14 33.85
C ALA A 517 28.82 2.45 32.92
N ASP A 518 27.78 1.83 33.47
CA ASP A 518 26.64 1.30 32.69
C ASP A 518 25.33 1.86 33.27
N ALA A 519 24.75 2.84 32.56
CA ALA A 519 23.53 3.54 32.93
C ALA A 519 22.25 2.79 32.53
N ARG A 520 22.33 1.54 32.08
CA ARG A 520 21.16 0.74 31.62
C ARG A 520 20.43 0.05 32.78
N GLY A 521 19.17 -0.32 32.51
CA GLY A 521 18.36 -1.15 33.41
C GLY A 521 18.12 -0.50 34.77
N ALA A 522 18.50 -1.17 35.86
CA ALA A 522 18.32 -0.66 37.22
C ALA A 522 19.06 0.66 37.48
N ASN A 523 20.17 0.90 36.77
CA ASN A 523 20.98 2.11 36.93
C ASN A 523 20.39 3.31 36.17
N TRP A 524 19.47 3.09 35.24
CA TRP A 524 18.86 4.15 34.41
C TRP A 524 18.26 5.27 35.26
N PHE A 525 17.42 4.94 36.24
CA PHE A 525 16.75 5.91 37.09
C PHE A 525 17.73 6.67 37.98
N VAL A 526 18.80 5.98 38.43
CA VAL A 526 19.86 6.61 39.21
C VAL A 526 20.66 7.58 38.35
N ALA A 527 21.02 7.18 37.17
CA ALA A 527 21.75 8.03 36.22
C ALA A 527 20.92 9.27 35.80
N CYS A 528 19.61 9.10 35.59
CA CYS A 528 18.73 10.23 35.24
C CYS A 528 18.61 11.28 36.35
N LYS A 529 18.70 10.92 37.61
CA LYS A 529 18.72 11.88 38.75
C LYS A 529 19.90 12.85 38.67
N SER A 530 21.02 12.49 38.03
CA SER A 530 22.15 13.38 37.81
C SER A 530 21.83 14.58 36.90
N LEU A 531 20.71 14.54 36.19
CA LEU A 531 20.24 15.65 35.33
C LEU A 531 19.73 16.86 36.14
N GLY A 532 19.47 16.67 37.45
CA GLY A 532 18.94 17.74 38.31
C GLY A 532 17.51 18.11 37.94
N ILE A 533 17.28 19.34 37.45
CA ILE A 533 15.94 19.81 37.06
C ILE A 533 15.79 19.95 35.53
N THR A 534 16.86 19.79 34.78
CA THR A 534 16.87 20.04 33.34
C THR A 534 16.81 18.74 32.56
N PRO A 535 15.77 18.48 31.77
CA PRO A 535 15.71 17.31 30.91
C PRO A 535 16.88 17.23 29.93
N LEU A 536 17.38 16.05 29.67
CA LEU A 536 18.36 15.78 28.64
C LEU A 536 17.64 15.63 27.28
N LYS A 537 18.04 16.41 26.30
CA LYS A 537 17.60 16.27 24.91
C LYS A 537 18.73 15.67 24.09
N VAL A 538 18.43 14.60 23.36
CA VAL A 538 19.36 13.91 22.48
C VAL A 538 18.75 13.74 21.11
N THR A 539 19.59 13.81 20.08
CA THR A 539 19.21 13.53 18.70
C THR A 539 19.91 12.28 18.21
N GLY A 540 19.35 11.66 17.20
CA GLY A 540 19.98 10.53 16.50
C GLY A 540 19.73 10.58 15.01
N GLN A 541 20.64 9.93 14.30
CA GLN A 541 20.64 9.81 12.85
C GLN A 541 20.68 8.34 12.45
N TRP A 542 20.33 8.07 11.20
CA TRP A 542 20.39 6.72 10.66
C TRP A 542 21.82 6.16 10.67
N GLN A 543 21.99 4.93 11.18
CA GLN A 543 23.28 4.25 11.29
C GLN A 543 23.39 3.11 10.30
N GLU A 544 24.53 3.02 9.60
CA GLU A 544 24.82 1.94 8.67
C GLU A 544 25.14 0.62 9.41
N GLY A 545 24.74 -0.51 8.80
CA GLY A 545 24.98 -1.87 9.35
C GLY A 545 23.80 -2.43 10.15
N LEU A 546 22.81 -1.60 10.51
CA LEU A 546 21.68 -2.01 11.34
C LEU A 546 20.39 -2.32 10.55
N ALA A 547 20.36 -2.02 9.24
CA ALA A 547 19.23 -2.31 8.38
C ALA A 547 19.55 -3.44 7.41
N SER A 548 18.62 -4.37 7.22
CA SER A 548 18.75 -5.49 6.29
C SER A 548 18.28 -5.14 4.88
N GLY A 549 18.58 -6.05 3.96
CA GLY A 549 18.29 -5.93 2.53
C GLY A 549 16.89 -6.41 2.14
N PRO A 550 16.73 -7.01 0.96
CA PRO A 550 15.45 -7.47 0.44
C PRO A 550 14.85 -8.59 1.29
N ALA A 551 13.52 -8.70 1.25
CA ALA A 551 12.81 -9.83 1.84
C ALA A 551 12.52 -10.88 0.76
N TYR A 552 12.63 -12.16 1.15
CA TYR A 552 12.29 -13.31 0.34
C TYR A 552 11.11 -14.05 0.97
N GLY A 553 10.48 -14.92 0.20
CA GLY A 553 9.41 -15.75 0.71
C GLY A 553 8.88 -16.75 -0.29
N VAL A 554 8.25 -17.78 0.24
CA VAL A 554 7.49 -18.76 -0.52
C VAL A 554 6.16 -19.02 0.16
N GLN A 555 5.13 -19.28 -0.63
CA GLN A 555 3.82 -19.68 -0.15
C GLN A 555 3.42 -21.02 -0.75
N PHE A 556 2.77 -21.84 0.07
CA PHE A 556 2.13 -23.06 -0.35
C PHE A 556 0.65 -22.97 0.00
N ALA A 557 -0.21 -23.42 -0.89
CA ALA A 557 -1.64 -23.49 -0.66
C ALA A 557 -2.16 -24.90 -0.89
N GLU A 558 -3.07 -25.35 -0.02
CA GLU A 558 -3.87 -26.56 -0.18
C GLU A 558 -5.32 -26.15 -0.37
N VAL A 559 -5.94 -26.62 -1.45
CA VAL A 559 -7.31 -26.25 -1.83
C VAL A 559 -8.16 -27.47 -2.13
N GLU A 560 -9.46 -27.31 -1.97
CA GLU A 560 -10.51 -28.19 -2.49
C GLU A 560 -11.34 -27.40 -3.49
N VAL A 561 -11.73 -28.05 -4.58
CA VAL A 561 -12.60 -27.48 -5.62
C VAL A 561 -13.77 -28.40 -5.84
N ASP A 562 -14.97 -27.90 -5.64
CA ASP A 562 -16.20 -28.53 -6.07
C ASP A 562 -16.40 -28.27 -7.57
N THR A 563 -16.28 -29.31 -8.39
CA THR A 563 -16.34 -29.17 -9.84
C THR A 563 -17.76 -29.02 -10.40
N GLU A 564 -18.80 -29.23 -9.59
CA GLU A 564 -20.19 -28.95 -9.97
C GLU A 564 -20.59 -27.51 -9.75
N THR A 565 -20.07 -26.89 -8.68
CA THR A 565 -20.39 -25.48 -8.33
C THR A 565 -19.28 -24.49 -8.68
N GLY A 566 -18.05 -24.98 -8.90
CA GLY A 566 -16.87 -24.15 -9.08
C GLY A 566 -16.35 -23.52 -7.79
N LEU A 567 -16.90 -23.88 -6.62
CA LEU A 567 -16.47 -23.31 -5.33
C LEU A 567 -15.07 -23.83 -4.97
N VAL A 568 -14.18 -22.88 -4.69
CA VAL A 568 -12.82 -23.15 -4.19
C VAL A 568 -12.76 -22.90 -2.69
N THR A 569 -12.32 -23.89 -1.92
CA THR A 569 -12.09 -23.78 -0.47
C THR A 569 -10.60 -23.89 -0.17
N VAL A 570 -10.02 -22.86 0.43
CA VAL A 570 -8.63 -22.90 0.90
C VAL A 570 -8.58 -23.64 2.24
N LYS A 571 -7.86 -24.77 2.26
CA LYS A 571 -7.73 -25.62 3.45
C LYS A 571 -6.57 -25.23 4.33
N LYS A 572 -5.45 -24.84 3.71
CA LYS A 572 -4.21 -24.49 4.42
C LYS A 572 -3.34 -23.59 3.56
N ILE A 573 -2.74 -22.60 4.21
CA ILE A 573 -1.61 -21.84 3.65
C ILE A 573 -0.40 -22.05 4.54
N VAL A 574 0.76 -22.28 3.95
CA VAL A 574 2.06 -22.24 4.61
C VAL A 574 2.89 -21.17 3.97
N ALA A 575 3.24 -20.13 4.74
CA ALA A 575 4.09 -19.03 4.32
C ALA A 575 5.43 -19.11 5.05
N VAL A 576 6.53 -19.08 4.31
CA VAL A 576 7.89 -19.07 4.84
C VAL A 576 8.60 -17.83 4.31
N HIS A 577 9.17 -17.03 5.21
CA HIS A 577 9.77 -15.75 4.83
C HIS A 577 11.09 -15.51 5.55
N ASP A 578 12.03 -14.86 4.84
CA ASP A 578 13.23 -14.26 5.38
C ASP A 578 13.22 -12.75 5.12
N CYS A 579 13.36 -11.98 6.18
CA CYS A 579 13.46 -10.51 6.13
C CYS A 579 14.69 -10.00 6.90
N GLY A 580 15.63 -10.88 7.23
CA GLY A 580 16.76 -10.58 8.10
C GLY A 580 16.37 -10.53 9.58
N LEU A 581 16.95 -9.60 10.34
CA LEU A 581 16.67 -9.48 11.77
C LEU A 581 15.22 -9.04 12.04
N ILE A 582 14.49 -9.86 12.74
CA ILE A 582 13.11 -9.58 13.20
C ILE A 582 13.20 -8.66 14.43
N ILE A 583 12.74 -7.41 14.30
CA ILE A 583 12.69 -6.49 15.45
C ILE A 583 11.51 -6.82 16.36
N ASP A 584 10.32 -6.98 15.81
CA ASP A 584 9.11 -7.35 16.53
C ASP A 584 8.36 -8.47 15.80
N ARG A 585 8.31 -9.64 16.42
CA ARG A 585 7.76 -10.85 15.83
C ARG A 585 6.24 -10.76 15.60
N LEU A 586 5.49 -10.26 16.58
CA LEU A 586 4.04 -10.19 16.51
C LEU A 586 3.55 -9.36 15.32
N THR A 587 4.15 -8.18 15.13
CA THR A 587 3.76 -7.29 14.03
C THR A 587 4.24 -7.81 12.69
N LEU A 588 5.40 -8.48 12.62
CA LEU A 588 5.88 -9.14 11.40
C LEU A 588 4.92 -10.25 10.95
N GLU A 589 4.58 -11.19 11.85
CA GLU A 589 3.67 -12.29 11.53
C GLU A 589 2.29 -11.77 11.09
N SER A 590 1.79 -10.70 11.74
CA SER A 590 0.55 -10.04 11.33
C SER A 590 0.62 -9.47 9.91
N GLN A 591 1.78 -8.94 9.49
CA GLN A 591 1.98 -8.44 8.13
C GLN A 591 2.02 -9.59 7.10
N ILE A 592 2.63 -10.73 7.43
CA ILE A 592 2.65 -11.92 6.57
C ILE A 592 1.22 -12.47 6.40
N ASN A 593 0.51 -12.65 7.51
CA ASN A 593 -0.88 -13.13 7.49
C ASN A 593 -1.79 -12.22 6.66
N GLY A 594 -1.68 -10.89 6.85
CA GLY A 594 -2.42 -9.92 6.05
C GLY A 594 -2.08 -9.98 4.55
N GLY A 595 -0.82 -10.29 4.20
CA GLY A 595 -0.40 -10.51 2.82
C GLY A 595 -1.04 -11.76 2.20
N CYS A 596 -1.07 -12.87 2.93
CA CYS A 596 -1.72 -14.11 2.50
C CYS A 596 -3.23 -13.91 2.30
N ILE A 597 -3.91 -13.23 3.23
CA ILE A 597 -5.36 -12.95 3.15
C ILE A 597 -5.68 -12.08 1.92
N ILE A 598 -4.90 -11.01 1.67
CA ILE A 598 -5.06 -10.18 0.48
C ILE A 598 -4.82 -11.00 -0.80
N GLY A 599 -3.82 -11.89 -0.80
CA GLY A 599 -3.55 -12.77 -1.93
C GLY A 599 -4.69 -13.75 -2.22
N MET A 600 -5.29 -14.34 -1.17
CA MET A 600 -6.48 -15.19 -1.32
C MET A 600 -7.67 -14.41 -1.88
N GLY A 601 -7.93 -13.20 -1.35
CA GLY A 601 -8.98 -12.33 -1.85
C GLY A 601 -8.81 -12.01 -3.33
N TYR A 602 -7.60 -11.64 -3.73
CA TYR A 602 -7.27 -11.32 -5.12
C TYR A 602 -7.41 -12.53 -6.07
N ALA A 603 -7.10 -13.73 -5.60
CA ALA A 603 -7.22 -14.94 -6.39
C ALA A 603 -8.67 -15.42 -6.54
N LEU A 604 -9.56 -15.20 -5.54
CA LEU A 604 -10.84 -15.89 -5.44
C LEU A 604 -12.07 -14.99 -5.52
N TYR A 605 -11.98 -13.71 -5.10
CA TYR A 605 -13.18 -12.89 -4.83
C TYR A 605 -13.09 -11.45 -5.32
N GLU A 606 -11.90 -10.84 -5.26
CA GLU A 606 -11.75 -9.40 -5.44
C GLU A 606 -11.62 -9.02 -6.91
N GLU A 607 -12.65 -8.38 -7.45
CA GLU A 607 -12.68 -7.80 -8.78
C GLU A 607 -13.54 -6.54 -8.77
N ARG A 608 -13.05 -5.45 -9.34
CA ARG A 608 -13.91 -4.29 -9.65
C ARG A 608 -14.70 -4.57 -10.93
N VAL A 609 -16.01 -4.72 -10.82
CA VAL A 609 -16.92 -4.98 -11.95
C VAL A 609 -17.49 -3.67 -12.46
N MET A 610 -17.28 -3.37 -13.74
CA MET A 610 -17.84 -2.20 -14.42
C MET A 610 -18.84 -2.62 -15.49
N ASP A 611 -19.99 -1.95 -15.52
CA ASP A 611 -20.97 -2.16 -16.58
C ASP A 611 -20.53 -1.45 -17.87
N ARG A 612 -20.39 -2.19 -18.95
CA ARG A 612 -19.94 -1.68 -20.27
C ARG A 612 -20.93 -0.69 -20.91
N VAL A 613 -22.19 -0.78 -20.54
CA VAL A 613 -23.26 0.05 -21.15
C VAL A 613 -23.42 1.38 -20.43
N SER A 614 -23.37 1.38 -19.13
CA SER A 614 -23.57 2.59 -18.30
C SER A 614 -22.27 3.19 -17.76
N GLY A 615 -21.16 2.44 -17.78
CA GLY A 615 -19.88 2.85 -17.20
C GLY A 615 -19.87 2.91 -15.67
N VAL A 616 -20.85 2.32 -15.02
CA VAL A 616 -21.04 2.32 -13.55
C VAL A 616 -20.26 1.15 -12.92
N VAL A 617 -19.68 1.37 -11.76
CA VAL A 617 -19.14 0.27 -10.93
C VAL A 617 -20.32 -0.45 -10.27
N LEU A 618 -20.45 -1.76 -10.49
CA LEU A 618 -21.59 -2.55 -10.05
C LEU A 618 -21.44 -3.05 -8.60
N ASN A 619 -20.22 -3.15 -8.11
CA ASN A 619 -19.93 -3.69 -6.77
C ASN A 619 -19.11 -2.75 -5.87
N PRO A 620 -19.59 -1.51 -5.61
CA PRO A 620 -18.84 -0.49 -4.88
C PRO A 620 -19.00 -0.57 -3.35
N ASN A 621 -19.17 -1.76 -2.78
CA ASN A 621 -19.38 -1.97 -1.34
C ASN A 621 -18.95 -3.38 -0.90
N PHE A 622 -18.84 -3.63 0.41
CA PHE A 622 -18.40 -4.92 0.96
C PHE A 622 -19.43 -6.07 0.84
N GLU A 623 -20.65 -5.78 0.45
CA GLU A 623 -21.67 -6.83 0.22
C GLU A 623 -21.41 -7.54 -1.12
N THR A 624 -20.92 -6.80 -2.10
CA THR A 624 -20.73 -7.27 -3.46
C THR A 624 -19.26 -7.34 -3.89
N TYR A 625 -18.38 -6.54 -3.29
CA TYR A 625 -16.93 -6.67 -3.39
C TYR A 625 -16.42 -7.42 -2.15
N LYS A 626 -16.27 -8.74 -2.27
CA LYS A 626 -15.92 -9.59 -1.13
C LYS A 626 -14.43 -9.49 -0.81
N LEU A 627 -14.13 -9.27 0.46
CA LEU A 627 -12.81 -9.48 1.03
C LEU A 627 -12.76 -10.86 1.69
N SER A 628 -11.59 -11.51 1.62
CA SER A 628 -11.35 -12.73 2.40
C SER A 628 -11.37 -12.42 3.89
N GLY A 629 -12.02 -13.25 4.71
CA GLY A 629 -12.12 -13.13 6.16
C GLY A 629 -12.04 -14.48 6.85
#